data_bc36e1092fabcd853ea928263b4aed52
#
_entry.id   bc36e1092fabcd853ea928263b4aed52
#
_cell.length_a   1.000
_cell.length_b   1.000
_cell.length_c   1.000
_cell.angle_alpha   90.00
_cell.angle_beta   90.00
_cell.angle_gamma   90.00
#
_symmetry.space_group_name_H-M   'P 1'
#
loop_
_entity.id
_entity.type
_entity.pdbx_description
1 polymer ?
#
loop_
_entity_poly.entity_id
_entity_poly.type
_entity_poly.pdbx_seq_one_letter_code
_entity_poly.pdbx_strand_id
1 'polypeptide(L)'
;MNIKKIETFIVRDKLSKSFFFSQWQYNERTCCLVKITTDDGNYGWGEGYGPANIVKEGIEFLKPILIGMKIIDNDVIWSKMYARTLDYARKGVLMASVSAIDIAVWDLKGKSLNLPVSTLLGGAFRNKIKPYATGLYFSSIENPSKNFEIELMDYLNRGFKAIKMKIGLGI
;
A
#
# COMPACT_ATOMS: atom_id res chain seq x y z
N MET A 1 0.42 15.15 21.09
CA MET A 1 -0.13 14.24 20.05
C MET A 1 0.44 12.85 20.26
N ASN A 2 -0.26 12.07 21.07
CA ASN A 2 0.06 10.66 21.30
C ASN A 2 -0.96 9.79 20.57
N ILE A 3 -0.55 8.64 20.12
CA ILE A 3 -1.45 7.67 19.47
C ILE A 3 -2.50 7.21 20.48
N LYS A 4 -3.76 7.55 20.22
CA LYS A 4 -4.91 7.17 21.05
C LYS A 4 -5.63 5.94 20.51
N LYS A 5 -5.75 5.84 19.19
CA LYS A 5 -6.53 4.79 18.52
C LYS A 5 -5.90 4.38 17.20
N ILE A 6 -5.92 3.10 16.91
CA ILE A 6 -5.56 2.52 15.61
C ILE A 6 -6.74 1.66 15.16
N GLU A 7 -7.25 1.93 13.97
CA GLU A 7 -8.41 1.27 13.37
C GLU A 7 -8.03 0.74 11.99
N THR A 8 -8.57 -0.41 11.63
CA THR A 8 -8.34 -1.05 10.33
C THR A 8 -9.64 -1.20 9.56
N PHE A 9 -9.58 -0.97 8.25
CA PHE A 9 -10.72 -1.06 7.34
C PHE A 9 -10.32 -1.92 6.13
N ILE A 10 -11.08 -2.98 5.86
CA ILE A 10 -10.91 -3.78 4.65
C ILE A 10 -11.85 -3.24 3.58
N VAL A 11 -11.26 -2.70 2.53
CA VAL A 11 -11.99 -2.28 1.33
C VAL A 11 -11.93 -3.38 0.30
N ARG A 12 -13.07 -3.67 -0.36
CA ARG A 12 -13.21 -4.69 -1.41
C ARG A 12 -13.94 -4.10 -2.59
N ASP A 13 -13.47 -4.44 -3.79
CA ASP A 13 -14.14 -4.10 -5.04
C ASP A 13 -14.11 -5.30 -5.97
N LYS A 14 -15.30 -5.68 -6.49
CA LYS A 14 -15.43 -6.74 -7.48
C LYS A 14 -15.06 -6.21 -8.85
N LEU A 15 -14.18 -6.93 -9.53
CA LEU A 15 -13.78 -6.58 -10.88
C LEU A 15 -14.89 -6.94 -11.88
N SER A 16 -15.17 -6.03 -12.80
CA SER A 16 -16.09 -6.29 -13.93
C SER A 16 -15.56 -7.37 -14.87
N LYS A 17 -14.24 -7.50 -14.97
CA LYS A 17 -13.54 -8.56 -15.70
C LYS A 17 -12.40 -9.09 -14.82
N SER A 18 -12.36 -10.40 -14.68
CA SER A 18 -11.23 -11.09 -14.04
C SER A 18 -9.98 -10.94 -14.87
N PHE A 19 -8.83 -10.97 -14.22
CA PHE A 19 -7.55 -11.02 -14.90
C PHE A 19 -6.63 -12.06 -14.23
N PHE A 20 -5.62 -12.48 -14.98
CA PHE A 20 -4.66 -13.48 -14.55
C PHE A 20 -3.26 -12.91 -14.58
N PHE A 21 -2.43 -13.36 -13.67
CA PHE A 21 -0.98 -13.34 -13.81
C PHE A 21 -0.39 -14.52 -13.04
N SER A 22 0.68 -15.10 -13.56
CA SER A 22 1.16 -16.37 -13.07
C SER A 22 0.05 -17.43 -13.12
N GLN A 23 -0.20 -18.15 -12.05
CA GLN A 23 -1.21 -19.21 -11.95
C GLN A 23 -2.54 -18.76 -11.31
N TRP A 24 -2.66 -17.48 -10.95
CA TRP A 24 -3.77 -17.01 -10.12
C TRP A 24 -4.72 -16.11 -10.88
N GLN A 25 -6.02 -16.37 -10.69
CA GLN A 25 -7.11 -15.53 -11.16
C GLN A 25 -7.52 -14.55 -10.05
N TYR A 26 -7.73 -13.31 -10.44
CA TYR A 26 -8.19 -12.25 -9.57
C TYR A 26 -9.56 -11.77 -10.02
N ASN A 27 -10.57 -11.94 -9.16
CA ASN A 27 -11.95 -11.54 -9.37
C ASN A 27 -12.34 -10.31 -8.57
N GLU A 28 -11.50 -9.94 -7.60
CA GLU A 28 -11.68 -8.77 -6.75
C GLU A 28 -10.34 -8.11 -6.43
N ARG A 29 -10.40 -6.86 -6.01
CA ARG A 29 -9.32 -6.16 -5.33
C ARG A 29 -9.66 -5.98 -3.86
N THR A 30 -8.69 -6.22 -3.01
CA THR A 30 -8.81 -5.97 -1.58
C THR A 30 -7.65 -5.12 -1.10
N CYS A 31 -7.92 -4.24 -0.14
CA CYS A 31 -6.92 -3.37 0.46
C CYS A 31 -7.22 -3.25 1.95
N CYS A 32 -6.18 -3.23 2.79
CA CYS A 32 -6.30 -2.91 4.20
C CYS A 32 -5.85 -1.47 4.42
N LEU A 33 -6.77 -0.60 4.81
CA LEU A 33 -6.47 0.76 5.25
C LEU A 33 -6.30 0.76 6.78
N VAL A 34 -5.40 1.60 7.27
CA VAL A 34 -5.24 1.88 8.68
C VAL A 34 -5.44 3.37 8.94
N LYS A 35 -6.20 3.68 9.99
CA LYS A 35 -6.38 5.03 10.52
C LYS A 35 -5.77 5.12 11.90
N ILE A 36 -4.86 6.06 12.10
CA ILE A 36 -4.27 6.39 13.40
C ILE A 36 -4.85 7.71 13.85
N THR A 37 -5.42 7.72 15.06
CA THR A 37 -5.98 8.93 15.67
C THR A 37 -5.23 9.25 16.95
N THR A 38 -4.89 10.52 17.16
CA THR A 38 -4.21 11.03 18.35
C THR A 38 -5.16 11.53 19.42
N ASP A 39 -4.63 11.81 20.61
CA ASP A 39 -5.36 12.30 21.77
C ASP A 39 -6.04 13.68 21.55
N ASP A 40 -5.49 14.49 20.63
CA ASP A 40 -6.04 15.78 20.20
C ASP A 40 -7.01 15.70 18.99
N GLY A 41 -7.33 14.47 18.53
CA GLY A 41 -8.32 14.24 17.48
C GLY A 41 -7.77 14.28 16.04
N ASN A 42 -6.50 14.62 15.84
CA ASN A 42 -5.89 14.53 14.52
C ASN A 42 -5.75 13.08 14.07
N TYR A 43 -5.77 12.86 12.76
CA TYR A 43 -5.66 11.51 12.21
C TYR A 43 -4.85 11.44 10.91
N GLY A 44 -4.24 10.28 10.69
CA GLY A 44 -3.55 9.93 9.46
C GLY A 44 -3.99 8.58 8.93
N TRP A 45 -3.81 8.39 7.63
CA TRP A 45 -4.16 7.18 6.90
C TRP A 45 -2.95 6.50 6.30
N GLY A 46 -2.95 5.18 6.28
CA GLY A 46 -2.01 4.35 5.57
C GLY A 46 -2.68 3.17 4.88
N GLU A 47 -1.98 2.56 3.94
CA GLU A 47 -2.43 1.42 3.18
C GLU A 47 -1.39 0.30 3.24
N GLY A 48 -1.85 -0.94 3.48
CA GLY A 48 -0.99 -2.12 3.48
C GLY A 48 -1.18 -2.98 2.24
N TYR A 49 -0.07 -3.26 1.55
CA TYR A 49 -0.04 -4.14 0.39
C TYR A 49 -0.13 -5.61 0.79
N GLY A 50 -0.95 -6.38 0.06
CA GLY A 50 -1.07 -7.83 0.21
C GLY A 50 -2.48 -8.29 0.61
N PRO A 51 -2.65 -9.54 1.08
CA PRO A 51 -3.94 -10.05 1.53
C PRO A 51 -4.47 -9.22 2.70
N ALA A 52 -5.55 -8.47 2.48
CA ALA A 52 -6.04 -7.46 3.40
C ALA A 52 -6.30 -7.98 4.83
N ASN A 53 -6.82 -9.22 4.95
CA ASN A 53 -7.07 -9.84 6.25
C ASN A 53 -5.76 -10.08 7.02
N ILE A 54 -4.69 -10.56 6.35
CA ILE A 54 -3.40 -10.84 7.00
C ILE A 54 -2.72 -9.51 7.41
N VAL A 55 -2.80 -8.50 6.55
CA VAL A 55 -2.30 -7.15 6.89
C VAL A 55 -3.02 -6.59 8.11
N LYS A 56 -4.35 -6.73 8.17
CA LYS A 56 -5.15 -6.31 9.33
C LYS A 56 -4.68 -6.99 10.61
N GLU A 57 -4.54 -8.30 10.61
CA GLU A 57 -4.09 -9.04 11.81
C GLU A 57 -2.67 -8.65 12.22
N GLY A 58 -1.78 -8.37 11.25
CA GLY A 58 -0.46 -7.83 11.54
C GLY A 58 -0.49 -6.44 12.19
N ILE A 59 -1.43 -5.56 11.79
CA ILE A 59 -1.65 -4.26 12.42
C ILE A 59 -2.18 -4.45 13.85
N GLU A 60 -3.17 -5.32 14.06
CA GLU A 60 -3.71 -5.60 15.39
C GLU A 60 -2.64 -6.18 16.35
N PHE A 61 -1.74 -7.02 15.83
CA PHE A 61 -0.59 -7.53 16.58
C PHE A 61 0.38 -6.41 17.03
N LEU A 62 0.60 -5.39 16.20
CA LEU A 62 1.50 -4.28 16.51
C LEU A 62 0.85 -3.18 17.35
N LYS A 63 -0.46 -3.04 17.27
CA LYS A 63 -1.23 -1.97 17.93
C LYS A 63 -0.93 -1.77 19.43
N PRO A 64 -0.85 -2.82 20.29
CA PRO A 64 -0.63 -2.64 21.73
C PRO A 64 0.68 -1.92 22.07
N ILE A 65 1.74 -2.09 21.25
CA ILE A 65 3.04 -1.47 21.51
C ILE A 65 3.13 -0.02 21.05
N LEU A 66 2.12 0.47 20.31
CA LEU A 66 2.10 1.78 19.67
C LEU A 66 1.21 2.78 20.40
N ILE A 67 0.17 2.31 21.09
CA ILE A 67 -0.74 3.18 21.86
C ILE A 67 0.07 3.99 22.89
N GLY A 68 -0.17 5.30 22.94
CA GLY A 68 0.52 6.25 23.82
C GLY A 68 1.83 6.80 23.27
N MET A 69 2.38 6.25 22.16
CA MET A 69 3.60 6.80 21.54
C MET A 69 3.34 8.14 20.87
N LYS A 70 4.34 9.03 20.91
CA LYS A 70 4.29 10.34 20.24
C LYS A 70 4.50 10.18 18.74
N ILE A 71 3.60 10.73 17.92
CA ILE A 71 3.68 10.62 16.46
C ILE A 71 4.89 11.34 15.84
N ILE A 72 5.46 12.30 16.55
CA ILE A 72 6.64 13.01 16.07
C ILE A 72 7.89 12.11 16.07
N ASP A 73 7.91 11.09 16.93
CA ASP A 73 9.00 10.14 17.10
C ASP A 73 8.85 8.96 16.11
N ASN A 74 8.59 9.26 14.82
CA ASN A 74 8.28 8.24 13.81
C ASN A 74 9.38 7.17 13.65
N ASP A 75 10.65 7.53 13.76
CA ASP A 75 11.77 6.57 13.66
C ASP A 75 11.80 5.61 14.86
N VAL A 76 11.42 6.10 16.05
CA VAL A 76 11.27 5.26 17.25
C VAL A 76 10.09 4.31 17.10
N ILE A 77 8.97 4.78 16.55
CA ILE A 77 7.79 3.96 16.23
C ILE A 77 8.19 2.85 15.26
N TRP A 78 8.84 3.20 14.15
CA TRP A 78 9.29 2.24 13.14
C TRP A 78 10.25 1.21 13.73
N SER A 79 11.28 1.66 14.45
CA SER A 79 12.27 0.78 15.08
C SER A 79 11.64 -0.20 16.06
N LYS A 80 10.65 0.25 16.84
CA LYS A 80 9.92 -0.59 17.79
C LYS A 80 9.09 -1.66 17.10
N MET A 81 8.39 -1.31 16.01
CA MET A 81 7.66 -2.27 15.19
C MET A 81 8.59 -3.30 14.55
N TYR A 82 9.70 -2.83 13.97
CA TYR A 82 10.69 -3.69 13.34
C TYR A 82 11.32 -4.66 14.36
N ALA A 83 11.78 -4.16 15.50
CA ALA A 83 12.36 -5.00 16.56
C ALA A 83 11.36 -6.06 17.07
N ARG A 84 10.07 -5.70 17.21
CA ARG A 84 9.01 -6.63 17.63
C ARG A 84 8.76 -7.77 16.64
N THR A 85 9.10 -7.55 15.37
CA THR A 85 8.84 -8.49 14.27
C THR A 85 10.09 -9.16 13.71
N LEU A 86 11.27 -8.83 14.23
CA LEU A 86 12.57 -9.20 13.65
C LEU A 86 12.74 -10.71 13.42
N ASP A 87 12.27 -11.55 14.34
CA ASP A 87 12.47 -13.00 14.29
C ASP A 87 11.65 -13.69 13.19
N TYR A 88 10.51 -13.09 12.77
CA TYR A 88 9.56 -13.75 11.87
C TYR A 88 9.01 -12.88 10.75
N ALA A 89 9.42 -11.62 10.65
CA ALA A 89 8.83 -10.70 9.70
C ALA A 89 9.81 -9.77 8.96
N ARG A 90 11.04 -10.22 8.74
CA ARG A 90 12.02 -9.45 7.96
C ARG A 90 11.55 -9.14 6.54
N LYS A 91 10.68 -10.00 5.99
CA LYS A 91 10.11 -9.92 4.63
C LYS A 91 8.67 -10.41 4.68
N GLY A 92 7.89 -10.06 3.65
CA GLY A 92 6.54 -10.56 3.46
C GLY A 92 5.45 -9.69 4.10
N VAL A 93 4.29 -10.29 4.34
CA VAL A 93 3.04 -9.58 4.64
C VAL A 93 3.07 -8.80 5.95
N LEU A 94 3.77 -9.28 6.98
CA LEU A 94 3.86 -8.54 8.24
C LEU A 94 4.66 -7.23 8.09
N MET A 95 5.65 -7.20 7.18
CA MET A 95 6.32 -5.96 6.81
C MET A 95 5.36 -4.97 6.11
N ALA A 96 4.37 -5.46 5.36
CA ALA A 96 3.33 -4.61 4.79
C ALA A 96 2.45 -3.97 5.88
N SER A 97 2.22 -4.66 7.01
CA SER A 97 1.53 -4.10 8.17
C SER A 97 2.35 -3.01 8.86
N VAL A 98 3.67 -3.23 9.03
CA VAL A 98 4.61 -2.21 9.52
C VAL A 98 4.57 -0.97 8.62
N SER A 99 4.67 -1.18 7.30
CA SER A 99 4.63 -0.10 6.30
C SER A 99 3.32 0.68 6.32
N ALA A 100 2.17 -0.01 6.45
CA ALA A 100 0.87 0.65 6.54
C ALA A 100 0.78 1.61 7.72
N ILE A 101 1.26 1.18 8.90
CA ILE A 101 1.31 2.02 10.10
C ILE A 101 2.27 3.19 9.90
N ASP A 102 3.46 2.94 9.35
CA ASP A 102 4.46 3.98 9.09
C ASP A 102 3.93 5.08 8.15
N ILE A 103 3.25 4.68 7.05
CA ILE A 103 2.59 5.62 6.14
C ILE A 103 1.56 6.47 6.89
N ALA A 104 0.73 5.86 7.77
CA ALA A 104 -0.26 6.59 8.55
C ALA A 104 0.38 7.58 9.53
N VAL A 105 1.51 7.22 10.14
CA VAL A 105 2.28 8.10 11.03
C VAL A 105 2.86 9.28 10.25
N TRP A 106 3.44 9.05 9.07
CA TRP A 106 3.96 10.12 8.20
C TRP A 106 2.84 11.05 7.70
N ASP A 107 1.69 10.52 7.30
CA ASP A 107 0.53 11.32 6.90
C ASP A 107 0.04 12.20 8.06
N LEU A 108 -0.07 11.63 9.25
CA LEU A 108 -0.47 12.34 10.45
C LEU A 108 0.54 13.43 10.85
N LYS A 109 1.85 13.12 10.79
CA LYS A 109 2.93 14.08 11.06
C LYS A 109 2.89 15.24 10.07
N GLY A 110 2.73 14.96 8.78
CA GLY A 110 2.60 15.98 7.74
C GLY A 110 1.42 16.91 7.99
N LYS A 111 0.25 16.35 8.30
CA LYS A 111 -0.96 17.12 8.64
C LYS A 111 -0.77 17.97 9.89
N SER A 112 -0.17 17.42 10.93
CA SER A 112 0.04 18.14 12.19
C SER A 112 1.01 19.32 12.08
N LEU A 113 1.97 19.22 11.17
CA LEU A 113 2.94 20.26 10.89
C LEU A 113 2.53 21.18 9.74
N ASN A 114 1.42 20.87 9.08
CA ASN A 114 0.95 21.52 7.84
C ASN A 114 2.04 21.54 6.74
N LEU A 115 2.75 20.42 6.60
CA LEU A 115 3.83 20.25 5.63
C LEU A 115 3.58 19.00 4.77
N PRO A 116 3.89 19.05 3.47
CA PRO A 116 3.93 17.85 2.64
C PRO A 116 4.93 16.82 3.18
N VAL A 117 4.59 15.54 3.10
CA VAL A 117 5.52 14.46 3.51
C VAL A 117 6.83 14.53 2.74
N SER A 118 6.81 14.92 1.45
CA SER A 118 8.01 15.12 0.65
C SER A 118 8.98 16.15 1.27
N THR A 119 8.45 17.21 1.88
CA THR A 119 9.26 18.21 2.59
C THR A 119 9.89 17.61 3.85
N LEU A 120 9.13 16.82 4.61
CA LEU A 120 9.62 16.14 5.81
C LEU A 120 10.68 15.07 5.49
N LEU A 121 10.66 14.51 4.29
CA LEU A 121 11.63 13.53 3.78
C LEU A 121 12.85 14.19 3.09
N GLY A 122 13.04 15.48 3.22
CA GLY A 122 14.20 16.19 2.69
C GLY A 122 13.96 16.95 1.38
N GLY A 123 12.70 17.04 0.91
CA GLY A 123 12.31 17.85 -0.24
C GLY A 123 12.04 17.06 -1.52
N ALA A 124 11.51 17.74 -2.52
CA ALA A 124 11.14 17.15 -3.80
C ALA A 124 12.32 17.19 -4.79
N PHE A 125 12.90 16.04 -5.10
CA PHE A 125 13.90 15.90 -6.16
C PHE A 125 13.33 16.12 -7.57
N ARG A 126 12.01 15.95 -7.75
CA ARG A 126 11.29 16.09 -9.01
C ARG A 126 9.91 16.66 -8.77
N ASN A 127 9.51 17.61 -9.63
CA ASN A 127 8.17 18.19 -9.61
C ASN A 127 7.19 17.46 -10.55
N LYS A 128 7.72 16.64 -11.46
CA LYS A 128 6.94 15.85 -12.43
C LYS A 128 7.49 14.45 -12.53
N ILE A 129 6.61 13.47 -12.57
CA ILE A 129 6.93 12.05 -12.73
C ILE A 129 6.38 11.58 -14.08
N LYS A 130 7.16 10.79 -14.82
CA LYS A 130 6.67 10.08 -16.01
C LYS A 130 6.00 8.79 -15.55
N PRO A 131 4.66 8.68 -15.66
CA PRO A 131 3.98 7.44 -15.32
C PRO A 131 4.17 6.41 -16.44
N TYR A 132 4.06 5.15 -16.08
CA TYR A 132 3.80 4.06 -17.02
C TYR A 132 2.45 3.41 -16.70
N ALA A 133 1.77 2.92 -17.73
CA ALA A 133 0.56 2.14 -17.53
C ALA A 133 0.94 0.71 -17.12
N THR A 134 0.36 0.23 -16.04
CA THR A 134 0.44 -1.19 -15.66
C THR A 134 -0.82 -1.89 -16.14
N GLY A 135 -0.67 -2.84 -17.05
CA GLY A 135 -1.78 -3.59 -17.63
C GLY A 135 -1.27 -4.78 -18.42
N LEU A 136 -1.98 -5.11 -19.49
CA LEU A 136 -1.71 -6.28 -20.32
C LEU A 136 -1.61 -7.55 -19.47
N TYR A 137 -2.60 -7.71 -18.61
CA TYR A 137 -2.80 -8.93 -17.84
C TYR A 137 -3.44 -10.00 -18.73
N PHE A 138 -3.15 -11.24 -18.45
CA PHE A 138 -3.75 -12.34 -19.19
C PHE A 138 -5.27 -12.35 -19.02
N SER A 139 -5.98 -12.46 -20.14
CA SER A 139 -7.44 -12.52 -20.17
C SER A 139 -7.98 -13.95 -19.98
N SER A 140 -7.18 -14.95 -20.36
CA SER A 140 -7.43 -16.38 -20.13
C SER A 140 -6.11 -17.15 -20.17
N ILE A 141 -6.13 -18.40 -19.71
CA ILE A 141 -4.98 -19.31 -19.82
C ILE A 141 -4.81 -19.80 -21.26
N GLU A 142 -5.93 -20.01 -21.98
CA GLU A 142 -5.92 -20.54 -23.35
C GLU A 142 -5.43 -19.53 -24.39
N ASN A 143 -5.81 -18.27 -24.23
CA ASN A 143 -5.37 -17.19 -25.12
C ASN A 143 -4.99 -15.95 -24.30
N PRO A 144 -3.81 -15.97 -23.67
CA PRO A 144 -3.44 -14.94 -22.70
C PRO A 144 -3.31 -13.53 -23.30
N SER A 145 -2.93 -13.41 -24.57
CA SER A 145 -2.67 -12.12 -25.23
C SER A 145 -3.84 -11.57 -26.03
N LYS A 146 -5.01 -12.23 -26.04
CA LYS A 146 -6.15 -11.89 -26.91
C LYS A 146 -6.52 -10.40 -26.98
N ASN A 147 -6.38 -9.68 -25.88
CA ASN A 147 -6.80 -8.27 -25.80
C ASN A 147 -5.61 -7.29 -25.66
N PHE A 148 -4.38 -7.76 -25.79
CA PHE A 148 -3.18 -6.93 -25.53
C PHE A 148 -3.09 -5.75 -26.48
N GLU A 149 -3.37 -5.96 -27.76
CA GLU A 149 -3.30 -4.88 -28.76
C GLU A 149 -4.32 -3.78 -28.47
N ILE A 150 -5.55 -4.16 -28.17
CA ILE A 150 -6.65 -3.21 -27.88
C ILE A 150 -6.31 -2.40 -26.62
N GLU A 151 -5.86 -3.06 -25.56
CA GLU A 151 -5.49 -2.41 -24.31
C GLU A 151 -4.26 -1.53 -24.47
N LEU A 152 -3.28 -1.98 -25.27
CA LEU A 152 -2.09 -1.20 -25.59
C LEU A 152 -2.46 0.10 -26.32
N MET A 153 -3.32 0.01 -27.33
CA MET A 153 -3.76 1.17 -28.10
C MET A 153 -4.53 2.16 -27.23
N ASP A 154 -5.36 1.69 -26.30
CA ASP A 154 -6.02 2.58 -25.32
C ASP A 154 -4.99 3.34 -24.47
N TYR A 155 -3.96 2.68 -23.95
CA TYR A 155 -2.91 3.36 -23.18
C TYR A 155 -2.13 4.37 -23.98
N LEU A 156 -1.79 4.06 -25.24
CA LEU A 156 -1.11 4.99 -26.14
C LEU A 156 -1.98 6.21 -26.45
N ASN A 157 -3.27 6.02 -26.73
CA ASN A 157 -4.23 7.09 -26.96
C ASN A 157 -4.43 7.99 -25.74
N ARG A 158 -4.29 7.46 -24.54
CA ARG A 158 -4.29 8.20 -23.26
C ARG A 158 -2.97 8.91 -22.97
N GLY A 159 -1.98 8.79 -23.86
CA GLY A 159 -0.70 9.50 -23.78
C GLY A 159 0.38 8.82 -22.95
N PHE A 160 0.19 7.58 -22.50
CA PHE A 160 1.25 6.81 -21.85
C PHE A 160 2.34 6.45 -22.86
N LYS A 161 3.60 6.62 -22.46
CA LYS A 161 4.78 6.34 -23.32
C LYS A 161 5.59 5.14 -22.83
N ALA A 162 5.17 4.54 -21.73
CA ALA A 162 5.78 3.35 -21.16
C ALA A 162 4.69 2.46 -20.56
N ILE A 163 4.87 1.16 -20.67
CA ILE A 163 3.89 0.16 -20.25
C ILE A 163 4.61 -0.95 -19.49
N LYS A 164 4.01 -1.42 -18.43
CA LYS A 164 4.43 -2.59 -17.69
C LYS A 164 3.41 -3.69 -17.92
N MET A 165 3.86 -4.77 -18.58
CA MET A 165 3.05 -5.95 -18.87
C MET A 165 3.45 -7.15 -18.03
N LYS A 166 2.61 -8.18 -17.99
CA LYS A 166 2.94 -9.49 -17.45
C LYS A 166 3.44 -10.40 -18.56
N ILE A 167 4.50 -11.16 -18.26
CA ILE A 167 5.08 -12.18 -19.15
C ILE A 167 5.19 -13.49 -18.38
N GLY A 168 4.93 -14.61 -19.07
CA GLY A 168 4.96 -15.94 -18.47
C GLY A 168 3.74 -16.24 -17.60
N LEU A 169 3.25 -17.46 -17.68
CA LEU A 169 2.09 -17.95 -16.90
C LEU A 169 2.52 -18.63 -15.59
N GLY A 170 3.80 -18.67 -15.31
CA GLY A 170 4.37 -19.45 -14.21
C GLY A 170 4.53 -20.93 -14.57
N ILE A 171 5.02 -21.70 -13.63
CA ILE A 171 5.17 -23.17 -13.70
C ILE A 171 4.05 -23.81 -12.90
#